data_2b56e542fbc50e1543793887e39a7e5d
#
_entry.id   2b56e542fbc50e1543793887e39a7e5d
#
_cell.length_a   1.000
_cell.length_b   1.000
_cell.length_c   1.000
_cell.angle_alpha   90.00
_cell.angle_beta   90.00
_cell.angle_gamma   90.00
#
_symmetry.space_group_name_H-M   'P 1'
#
loop_
_entity.id
_entity.type
_entity.pdbx_description
1 polymer ?
#
loop_
_entity_poly.entity_id
_entity_poly.type
_entity_poly.pdbx_seq_one_letter_code
_entity_poly.pdbx_strand_id
1 'polypeptide(L)'
;MNKIKNIDEFNKFVDEIKKSKFYKEPIAWAFGRVNKGIVDTKKTLSVDYAVVNYKENLGSVAVVLWALNECCVKLNLNDSEAVFEIDDKITKKVLSIFEFLKDEAEGNKHKNLQNLMVINEILTNGEYGDENHFCVTFLFSDEKPKSVASVYLKLYLLSLGKVELRSINLDGAFGVLPNVAWDEFAKPVELEWLRENEIFLKMSGAYPVISSVDKFPRFLNHIIPDDSVRILDAAKVRMGAQIANGTTVMPGASYINFNAGTTGKVMIEGRVSSSVIVGEGTDIGGGASILGVLSGTSGNPISVGKRCLLGANSVTGIPLGDDCIVDGGIAILEGTKVYIDEKNRTLLSKINPNFDFKNEIYKAKELANLNGLHFRQNSQTGQMTASLSKKAVKLNKDLH
;
A
#
# COMPACT_ATOMS: atom_id res chain seq x y z
N MET A 1 -10.75 -35.06 20.08
CA MET A 1 -9.85 -34.10 20.74
C MET A 1 -10.60 -33.48 21.91
N ASN A 2 -10.00 -33.34 23.09
CA ASN A 2 -10.64 -32.68 24.22
C ASN A 2 -10.89 -31.19 23.89
N LYS A 3 -12.06 -30.67 24.27
CA LYS A 3 -12.42 -29.24 24.05
C LYS A 3 -11.43 -28.35 24.83
N ILE A 4 -10.78 -27.41 24.16
CA ILE A 4 -9.92 -26.38 24.79
C ILE A 4 -10.81 -25.42 25.56
N LYS A 5 -10.51 -25.17 26.84
CA LYS A 5 -11.36 -24.40 27.76
C LYS A 5 -10.77 -23.06 28.21
N ASN A 6 -9.47 -22.87 28.04
CA ASN A 6 -8.77 -21.69 28.51
C ASN A 6 -7.47 -21.45 27.74
N ILE A 7 -6.87 -20.29 28.00
CA ILE A 7 -5.67 -19.83 27.30
C ILE A 7 -4.44 -20.74 27.56
N ASP A 8 -4.34 -21.35 28.73
CA ASP A 8 -3.19 -22.22 29.06
C ASP A 8 -3.23 -23.53 28.27
N GLU A 9 -4.43 -24.12 28.15
CA GLU A 9 -4.64 -25.28 27.27
C GLU A 9 -4.40 -24.95 25.80
N PHE A 10 -4.84 -23.77 25.38
CA PHE A 10 -4.58 -23.28 24.03
C PHE A 10 -3.09 -23.12 23.76
N ASN A 11 -2.35 -22.50 24.65
CA ASN A 11 -0.90 -22.32 24.49
C ASN A 11 -0.16 -23.66 24.41
N LYS A 12 -0.50 -24.63 25.26
CA LYS A 12 0.07 -25.99 25.18
C LYS A 12 -0.21 -26.64 23.85
N PHE A 13 -1.44 -26.53 23.35
CA PHE A 13 -1.81 -27.06 22.05
C PHE A 13 -1.03 -26.40 20.89
N VAL A 14 -0.91 -25.06 20.92
CA VAL A 14 -0.09 -24.33 19.95
C VAL A 14 1.38 -24.76 19.99
N ASP A 15 1.96 -24.95 21.16
CA ASP A 15 3.35 -25.40 21.33
C ASP A 15 3.60 -26.81 20.78
N GLU A 16 2.60 -27.70 20.89
CA GLU A 16 2.66 -29.02 20.26
C GLU A 16 2.63 -28.93 18.74
N ILE A 17 1.74 -28.10 18.20
CA ILE A 17 1.65 -27.88 16.74
C ILE A 17 2.94 -27.30 16.20
N LYS A 18 3.52 -26.32 16.86
CA LYS A 18 4.77 -25.68 16.43
C LYS A 18 5.95 -26.64 16.32
N LYS A 19 5.91 -27.79 17.00
CA LYS A 19 6.92 -28.85 16.91
C LYS A 19 6.67 -29.82 15.75
N SER A 20 5.53 -29.73 15.09
CA SER A 20 5.14 -30.63 14.01
C SER A 20 5.84 -30.31 12.69
N LYS A 21 5.97 -31.30 11.80
CA LYS A 21 6.54 -31.13 10.46
C LYS A 21 5.65 -30.32 9.51
N PHE A 22 4.39 -30.17 9.84
CA PHE A 22 3.43 -29.41 9.05
C PHE A 22 3.29 -27.94 9.53
N TYR A 23 4.11 -27.49 10.45
CA TYR A 23 4.17 -26.09 10.88
C TYR A 23 5.37 -25.38 10.27
N LYS A 24 5.10 -24.19 9.70
CA LYS A 24 6.11 -23.21 9.33
C LYS A 24 5.56 -21.83 9.67
N GLU A 25 6.33 -21.05 10.40
CA GLU A 25 5.93 -19.72 10.84
C GLU A 25 5.99 -18.74 9.67
N PRO A 26 4.86 -18.06 9.31
CA PRO A 26 4.86 -17.05 8.28
C PRO A 26 5.25 -15.68 8.85
N ILE A 27 5.79 -14.82 7.98
CA ILE A 27 6.02 -13.41 8.28
C ILE A 27 4.72 -12.58 8.16
N ALA A 28 3.77 -13.04 7.32
CA ALA A 28 2.45 -12.42 7.18
C ALA A 28 1.40 -13.46 6.80
N TRP A 29 0.15 -13.20 7.18
CA TRP A 29 -0.97 -14.07 6.83
C TRP A 29 -2.32 -13.36 6.95
N ALA A 30 -3.32 -13.85 6.23
CA ALA A 30 -4.69 -13.36 6.31
C ALA A 30 -5.70 -14.37 5.77
N PHE A 31 -6.95 -14.30 6.26
CA PHE A 31 -8.11 -14.88 5.60
C PHE A 31 -8.68 -13.89 4.60
N GLY A 32 -8.93 -14.30 3.38
CA GLY A 32 -9.45 -13.44 2.32
C GLY A 32 -10.65 -14.03 1.58
N ARG A 33 -11.50 -13.14 1.07
CA ARG A 33 -12.52 -13.45 0.07
C ARG A 33 -11.89 -13.35 -1.31
N VAL A 34 -12.07 -14.37 -2.14
CA VAL A 34 -11.47 -14.45 -3.47
C VAL A 34 -12.53 -14.11 -4.52
N ASN A 35 -12.25 -13.11 -5.35
CA ASN A 35 -13.03 -12.83 -6.54
C ASN A 35 -12.46 -13.63 -7.71
N LYS A 36 -13.23 -14.59 -8.18
CA LYS A 36 -12.86 -15.50 -9.29
C LYS A 36 -13.28 -14.90 -10.64
N GLY A 37 -12.64 -15.36 -11.71
CA GLY A 37 -13.09 -15.07 -13.07
C GLY A 37 -14.42 -15.76 -13.40
N ILE A 38 -15.18 -15.16 -14.29
CA ILE A 38 -16.43 -15.72 -14.83
C ILE A 38 -16.11 -16.64 -16.01
N VAL A 39 -15.16 -16.24 -16.87
CA VAL A 39 -14.72 -17.05 -18.03
C VAL A 39 -13.86 -18.21 -17.56
N ASP A 40 -12.92 -17.96 -16.67
CA ASP A 40 -12.11 -18.99 -16.04
C ASP A 40 -12.26 -18.93 -14.51
N THR A 41 -13.10 -19.79 -13.96
CA THR A 41 -13.37 -19.88 -12.52
C THR A 41 -12.17 -20.29 -11.67
N LYS A 42 -11.08 -20.77 -12.28
CA LYS A 42 -9.81 -21.02 -11.58
C LYS A 42 -8.97 -19.76 -11.43
N LYS A 43 -9.22 -18.75 -12.25
CA LYS A 43 -8.48 -17.51 -12.25
C LYS A 43 -8.91 -16.61 -11.07
N THR A 44 -7.97 -16.23 -10.23
CA THR A 44 -8.18 -15.23 -9.19
C THR A 44 -8.02 -13.84 -9.80
N LEU A 45 -9.03 -12.99 -9.66
CA LEU A 45 -8.99 -11.60 -10.14
C LEU A 45 -8.53 -10.62 -9.05
N SER A 46 -9.03 -10.80 -7.83
CA SER A 46 -8.64 -10.01 -6.66
C SER A 46 -8.89 -10.80 -5.37
N VAL A 47 -8.37 -10.31 -4.25
CA VAL A 47 -8.64 -10.87 -2.92
C VAL A 47 -8.88 -9.73 -1.92
N ASP A 48 -9.98 -9.82 -1.16
CA ASP A 48 -10.32 -8.86 -0.11
C ASP A 48 -9.94 -9.41 1.25
N TYR A 49 -9.09 -8.68 1.99
CA TYR A 49 -8.66 -9.02 3.33
C TYR A 49 -9.22 -8.03 4.36
N ALA A 50 -10.11 -8.48 5.23
CA ALA A 50 -10.63 -7.66 6.32
C ALA A 50 -9.60 -7.47 7.46
N VAL A 51 -8.78 -8.49 7.71
CA VAL A 51 -7.75 -8.50 8.75
C VAL A 51 -6.46 -9.07 8.17
N VAL A 52 -5.36 -8.31 8.27
CA VAL A 52 -4.03 -8.77 7.88
C VAL A 52 -3.08 -8.76 9.06
N ASN A 53 -2.21 -9.73 9.12
CA ASN A 53 -1.28 -9.95 10.22
C ASN A 53 0.16 -9.93 9.69
N TYR A 54 1.03 -9.17 10.35
CA TYR A 54 2.46 -9.14 10.07
C TYR A 54 3.24 -9.43 11.35
N LYS A 55 3.89 -10.60 11.42
CA LYS A 55 4.62 -11.11 12.59
C LYS A 55 3.78 -11.14 13.88
N GLU A 56 2.49 -11.33 13.75
CA GLU A 56 1.53 -11.33 14.86
C GLU A 56 0.52 -12.47 14.73
N ASN A 57 -0.18 -12.80 15.83
CA ASN A 57 -1.23 -13.84 15.90
C ASN A 57 -0.75 -15.24 15.46
N LEU A 58 0.50 -15.60 15.78
CA LEU A 58 1.13 -16.85 15.36
C LEU A 58 0.51 -18.10 16.00
N GLY A 59 -0.18 -17.96 17.13
CA GLY A 59 -1.02 -19.01 17.69
C GLY A 59 -2.18 -19.39 16.78
N SER A 60 -2.84 -18.38 16.19
CA SER A 60 -3.90 -18.61 15.21
C SER A 60 -3.38 -19.31 13.95
N VAL A 61 -2.19 -18.96 13.48
CA VAL A 61 -1.52 -19.66 12.37
C VAL A 61 -1.36 -21.14 12.66
N ALA A 62 -0.89 -21.48 13.85
CA ALA A 62 -0.68 -22.89 14.25
C ALA A 62 -1.99 -23.67 14.16
N VAL A 63 -3.08 -23.11 14.68
CA VAL A 63 -4.42 -23.74 14.63
C VAL A 63 -4.91 -23.89 13.19
N VAL A 64 -4.71 -22.88 12.34
CA VAL A 64 -5.13 -22.94 10.93
C VAL A 64 -4.36 -24.02 10.17
N LEU A 65 -3.02 -24.07 10.31
CA LEU A 65 -2.20 -25.11 9.68
C LEU A 65 -2.55 -26.52 10.19
N TRP A 66 -2.84 -26.64 11.50
CA TRP A 66 -3.34 -27.88 12.08
C TRP A 66 -4.67 -28.29 11.45
N ALA A 67 -5.64 -27.38 11.34
CA ALA A 67 -6.95 -27.70 10.76
C ALA A 67 -6.85 -28.11 9.28
N LEU A 68 -6.01 -27.42 8.50
CA LEU A 68 -5.73 -27.79 7.11
C LEU A 68 -5.15 -29.21 7.02
N ASN A 69 -4.15 -29.54 7.86
CA ASN A 69 -3.55 -30.87 7.92
C ASN A 69 -4.57 -31.95 8.31
N GLU A 70 -5.39 -31.69 9.33
CA GLU A 70 -6.46 -32.61 9.77
C GLU A 70 -7.57 -32.81 8.72
N CYS A 71 -7.78 -31.82 7.85
CA CYS A 71 -8.69 -31.91 6.71
C CYS A 71 -8.03 -32.53 5.46
N CYS A 72 -6.85 -33.10 5.60
CA CYS A 72 -6.07 -33.74 4.53
C CYS A 72 -5.69 -32.79 3.38
N VAL A 73 -5.59 -31.51 3.63
CA VAL A 73 -5.06 -30.55 2.65
C VAL A 73 -3.56 -30.77 2.52
N LYS A 74 -3.07 -30.93 1.29
CA LYS A 74 -1.63 -31.07 1.04
C LYS A 74 -0.89 -29.77 1.29
N LEU A 75 -0.19 -29.68 2.42
CA LEU A 75 0.57 -28.50 2.80
C LEU A 75 1.93 -28.51 2.08
N ASN A 76 2.11 -27.63 1.09
CA ASN A 76 3.42 -27.34 0.52
C ASN A 76 3.97 -26.05 1.14
N LEU A 77 4.75 -26.18 2.20
CA LEU A 77 5.31 -25.06 2.97
C LEU A 77 6.77 -24.74 2.59
N ASN A 78 7.32 -25.39 1.58
CA ASN A 78 8.71 -25.18 1.16
C ASN A 78 8.90 -23.87 0.38
N ASP A 79 7.82 -23.34 -0.18
CA ASP A 79 7.83 -22.11 -0.96
C ASP A 79 7.88 -20.84 -0.08
N SER A 80 8.08 -19.69 -0.71
CA SER A 80 8.05 -18.37 -0.06
C SER A 80 6.64 -17.94 0.35
N GLU A 81 5.61 -18.52 -0.28
CA GLU A 81 4.20 -18.26 -0.01
C GLU A 81 3.36 -19.53 -0.16
N ALA A 82 2.19 -19.53 0.45
CA ALA A 82 1.17 -20.55 0.22
C ALA A 82 -0.23 -19.94 0.29
N VAL A 83 -1.13 -20.43 -0.57
CA VAL A 83 -2.54 -20.05 -0.60
C VAL A 83 -3.35 -21.33 -0.54
N PHE A 84 -4.22 -21.44 0.46
CA PHE A 84 -5.11 -22.60 0.62
C PHE A 84 -6.56 -22.11 0.56
N GLU A 85 -7.36 -22.77 -0.24
CA GLU A 85 -8.81 -22.61 -0.23
C GLU A 85 -9.37 -23.13 1.10
N ILE A 86 -10.34 -22.42 1.66
CA ILE A 86 -11.00 -22.79 2.91
C ILE A 86 -12.49 -23.01 2.69
N ASP A 87 -12.98 -24.10 3.24
CA ASP A 87 -14.37 -24.51 3.20
C ASP A 87 -15.01 -24.49 4.59
N ASP A 88 -16.26 -24.87 4.69
CA ASP A 88 -17.03 -24.94 5.95
C ASP A 88 -16.44 -25.97 6.93
N LYS A 89 -15.82 -27.03 6.44
CA LYS A 89 -15.20 -28.07 7.27
C LYS A 89 -13.94 -27.54 7.96
N ILE A 90 -13.11 -26.80 7.21
CA ILE A 90 -11.88 -26.19 7.75
C ILE A 90 -12.24 -25.08 8.74
N THR A 91 -13.20 -24.19 8.40
CA THR A 91 -13.64 -23.12 9.28
C THR A 91 -14.19 -23.62 10.59
N LYS A 92 -15.11 -24.62 10.55
CA LYS A 92 -15.67 -25.27 11.75
C LYS A 92 -14.59 -25.90 12.62
N LYS A 93 -13.58 -26.51 11.99
CA LYS A 93 -12.47 -27.13 12.71
C LYS A 93 -11.62 -26.09 13.43
N VAL A 94 -11.26 -24.98 12.78
CA VAL A 94 -10.54 -23.87 13.42
C VAL A 94 -11.38 -23.26 14.56
N LEU A 95 -12.67 -22.96 14.30
CA LEU A 95 -13.56 -22.37 15.30
C LEU A 95 -13.75 -23.24 16.55
N SER A 96 -13.72 -24.58 16.40
CA SER A 96 -13.83 -25.50 17.54
C SER A 96 -12.72 -25.35 18.59
N ILE A 97 -11.54 -24.86 18.16
CA ILE A 97 -10.40 -24.58 19.04
C ILE A 97 -10.56 -23.25 19.76
N PHE A 98 -11.19 -22.27 19.10
CA PHE A 98 -11.40 -20.93 19.64
C PHE A 98 -12.75 -20.75 20.36
N GLU A 99 -13.52 -21.81 20.58
CA GLU A 99 -14.83 -21.76 21.20
C GLU A 99 -14.84 -20.99 22.55
N PHE A 100 -13.77 -21.12 23.34
CA PHE A 100 -13.62 -20.45 24.63
C PHE A 100 -13.44 -18.94 24.54
N LEU A 101 -13.15 -18.39 23.35
CA LEU A 101 -13.00 -16.94 23.07
C LEU A 101 -14.19 -16.37 22.30
N LYS A 102 -15.17 -17.20 21.92
CA LYS A 102 -16.23 -16.80 20.99
C LYS A 102 -17.07 -15.64 21.52
N ASP A 103 -17.42 -15.68 22.80
CA ASP A 103 -18.24 -14.65 23.44
C ASP A 103 -17.47 -13.35 23.73
N GLU A 104 -16.14 -13.39 23.64
CA GLU A 104 -15.27 -12.22 23.81
C GLU A 104 -14.86 -11.57 22.45
N ALA A 105 -15.23 -12.20 21.33
CA ALA A 105 -14.84 -11.76 20.00
C ALA A 105 -15.76 -10.64 19.49
N GLU A 106 -15.55 -9.43 20.00
CA GLU A 106 -16.32 -8.22 19.65
C GLU A 106 -15.44 -6.98 19.50
N GLY A 107 -15.93 -5.97 18.79
CA GLY A 107 -15.26 -4.69 18.59
C GLY A 107 -13.85 -4.88 18.01
N ASN A 108 -12.83 -4.47 18.75
CA ASN A 108 -11.43 -4.63 18.34
C ASN A 108 -10.76 -5.92 18.85
N LYS A 109 -11.47 -6.74 19.63
CA LYS A 109 -10.93 -7.96 20.22
C LYS A 109 -11.07 -9.15 19.26
N HIS A 110 -10.02 -9.96 19.13
CA HIS A 110 -10.05 -11.21 18.37
C HIS A 110 -10.53 -11.08 16.91
N LYS A 111 -10.12 -10.02 16.20
CA LYS A 111 -10.58 -9.74 14.83
C LYS A 111 -10.42 -10.90 13.85
N ASN A 112 -9.37 -11.71 13.97
CA ASN A 112 -9.21 -12.91 13.13
C ASN A 112 -10.31 -13.95 13.42
N LEU A 113 -10.74 -14.08 14.68
CA LEU A 113 -11.84 -14.97 15.05
C LEU A 113 -13.17 -14.43 14.52
N GLN A 114 -13.44 -13.13 14.67
CA GLN A 114 -14.64 -12.49 14.09
C GLN A 114 -14.69 -12.72 12.58
N ASN A 115 -13.57 -12.47 11.85
CA ASN A 115 -13.49 -12.70 10.42
C ASN A 115 -13.82 -14.16 10.05
N LEU A 116 -13.25 -15.11 10.78
CA LEU A 116 -13.51 -16.53 10.54
C LEU A 116 -14.96 -16.94 10.86
N MET A 117 -15.58 -16.34 11.90
CA MET A 117 -16.99 -16.57 12.23
C MET A 117 -17.91 -16.11 11.09
N VAL A 118 -17.65 -14.92 10.51
CA VAL A 118 -18.41 -14.41 9.35
C VAL A 118 -18.20 -15.32 8.12
N ILE A 119 -16.98 -15.74 7.84
CA ILE A 119 -16.70 -16.67 6.73
C ILE A 119 -17.48 -17.98 6.92
N ASN A 120 -17.47 -18.54 8.14
CA ASN A 120 -18.22 -19.78 8.41
C ASN A 120 -19.72 -19.60 8.27
N GLU A 121 -20.28 -18.48 8.70
CA GLU A 121 -21.69 -18.15 8.53
C GLU A 121 -22.07 -18.10 7.04
N ILE A 122 -21.30 -17.37 6.23
CA ILE A 122 -21.50 -17.29 4.76
C ILE A 122 -21.46 -18.68 4.11
N LEU A 123 -20.45 -19.48 4.45
CA LEU A 123 -20.29 -20.83 3.90
C LEU A 123 -21.39 -21.81 4.35
N THR A 124 -21.97 -21.62 5.54
CA THR A 124 -22.98 -22.52 6.11
C THR A 124 -24.38 -22.19 5.63
N ASN A 125 -24.73 -20.90 5.56
CA ASN A 125 -26.08 -20.45 5.25
C ASN A 125 -26.40 -20.45 3.76
N GLY A 126 -25.39 -20.47 2.88
CA GLY A 126 -25.57 -20.43 1.42
C GLY A 126 -26.30 -19.18 0.90
N GLU A 127 -26.55 -18.19 1.76
CA GLU A 127 -27.36 -17.00 1.45
C GLU A 127 -26.76 -16.11 0.35
N TYR A 128 -25.47 -16.26 0.11
CA TYR A 128 -24.72 -15.43 -0.85
C TYR A 128 -24.33 -16.17 -2.15
N GLY A 129 -24.91 -17.36 -2.39
CA GLY A 129 -24.69 -18.19 -3.59
C GLY A 129 -23.40 -19.02 -3.58
N ASP A 130 -23.26 -19.92 -4.56
CA ASP A 130 -22.12 -20.83 -4.74
C ASP A 130 -20.81 -20.09 -5.14
N GLU A 131 -20.86 -18.77 -5.33
CA GLU A 131 -19.72 -17.95 -5.77
C GLU A 131 -18.81 -17.48 -4.63
N ASN A 132 -19.08 -17.91 -3.39
CA ASN A 132 -18.30 -17.48 -2.23
C ASN A 132 -17.04 -18.32 -2.06
N HIS A 133 -15.94 -17.81 -2.59
CA HIS A 133 -14.64 -18.44 -2.43
C HIS A 133 -13.82 -17.72 -1.35
N PHE A 134 -13.24 -18.48 -0.44
CA PHE A 134 -12.38 -17.97 0.61
C PHE A 134 -11.03 -18.69 0.58
N CYS A 135 -10.00 -17.98 0.99
CA CYS A 135 -8.65 -18.54 1.13
C CYS A 135 -7.99 -18.09 2.43
N VAL A 136 -6.97 -18.83 2.83
CA VAL A 136 -5.93 -18.33 3.75
C VAL A 136 -4.63 -18.20 2.97
N THR A 137 -3.99 -17.06 3.12
CA THR A 137 -2.72 -16.72 2.45
C THR A 137 -1.63 -16.58 3.50
N PHE A 138 -0.49 -17.25 3.27
CA PHE A 138 0.71 -17.17 4.08
C PHE A 138 1.88 -16.66 3.25
N LEU A 139 2.65 -15.71 3.80
CA LEU A 139 3.96 -15.33 3.30
C LEU A 139 5.00 -15.84 4.30
N PHE A 140 5.89 -16.72 3.88
CA PHE A 140 6.95 -17.30 4.71
C PHE A 140 8.28 -16.56 4.61
N SER A 141 8.50 -15.86 3.50
CA SER A 141 9.63 -14.96 3.28
C SER A 141 9.20 -13.80 2.36
N ASP A 142 9.98 -12.71 2.39
CA ASP A 142 9.70 -11.55 1.55
C ASP A 142 10.39 -11.69 0.18
N GLU A 143 9.86 -12.58 -0.64
CA GLU A 143 10.27 -12.79 -2.02
C GLU A 143 9.29 -12.14 -3.01
N LYS A 144 9.60 -12.22 -4.31
CA LYS A 144 8.69 -11.82 -5.39
C LYS A 144 7.37 -12.58 -5.26
N PRO A 145 6.23 -11.89 -5.28
CA PRO A 145 4.94 -12.54 -5.18
C PRO A 145 4.67 -13.44 -6.41
N LYS A 146 4.08 -14.61 -6.17
CA LYS A 146 3.79 -15.62 -7.20
C LYS A 146 2.30 -15.75 -7.49
N SER A 147 1.44 -15.28 -6.58
CA SER A 147 -0.01 -15.36 -6.68
C SER A 147 -0.67 -13.97 -6.54
N VAL A 148 -1.87 -13.82 -7.09
CA VAL A 148 -2.70 -12.62 -6.89
C VAL A 148 -2.95 -12.40 -5.39
N ALA A 149 -3.21 -13.46 -4.64
CA ALA A 149 -3.46 -13.40 -3.21
C ALA A 149 -2.27 -12.82 -2.44
N SER A 150 -1.04 -13.24 -2.75
CA SER A 150 0.16 -12.69 -2.11
C SER A 150 0.43 -11.24 -2.48
N VAL A 151 0.17 -10.83 -3.73
CA VAL A 151 0.26 -9.41 -4.11
C VAL A 151 -0.71 -8.58 -3.29
N TYR A 152 -2.00 -9.00 -3.23
CA TYR A 152 -3.00 -8.27 -2.44
C TYR A 152 -2.63 -8.20 -0.96
N LEU A 153 -2.16 -9.30 -0.36
CA LEU A 153 -1.71 -9.28 1.05
C LEU A 153 -0.60 -8.24 1.28
N LYS A 154 0.40 -8.19 0.40
CA LYS A 154 1.48 -7.19 0.46
C LYS A 154 0.96 -5.75 0.28
N LEU A 155 -0.01 -5.53 -0.63
CA LEU A 155 -0.62 -4.22 -0.81
C LEU A 155 -1.42 -3.77 0.42
N TYR A 156 -2.17 -4.68 1.06
CA TYR A 156 -2.86 -4.41 2.33
C TYR A 156 -1.88 -4.07 3.46
N LEU A 157 -0.79 -4.84 3.59
CA LEU A 157 0.24 -4.59 4.61
C LEU A 157 0.83 -3.16 4.48
N LEU A 158 1.10 -2.71 3.25
CA LEU A 158 1.57 -1.34 2.98
C LEU A 158 0.49 -0.32 3.30
N SER A 159 -0.71 -0.48 2.74
CA SER A 159 -1.78 0.52 2.86
C SER A 159 -2.29 0.70 4.28
N LEU A 160 -2.24 -0.37 5.09
CA LEU A 160 -2.60 -0.33 6.51
C LEU A 160 -1.43 0.05 7.44
N GLY A 161 -0.25 0.36 6.89
CA GLY A 161 0.92 0.73 7.68
C GLY A 161 1.48 -0.39 8.55
N LYS A 162 1.18 -1.66 8.23
CA LYS A 162 1.76 -2.83 8.95
C LYS A 162 3.24 -3.03 8.63
N VAL A 163 3.67 -2.53 7.48
CA VAL A 163 5.07 -2.48 7.04
C VAL A 163 5.40 -1.08 6.54
N GLU A 164 6.67 -0.72 6.61
CA GLU A 164 7.13 0.57 6.08
C GLU A 164 7.11 0.59 4.55
N LEU A 165 6.96 1.77 3.96
CA LEU A 165 7.14 1.95 2.53
C LEU A 165 8.53 1.49 2.10
N ARG A 166 8.64 0.84 0.96
CA ARG A 166 9.88 0.28 0.40
C ARG A 166 10.47 -0.91 1.16
N SER A 167 9.81 -1.41 2.22
CA SER A 167 10.32 -2.51 3.05
C SER A 167 9.86 -3.89 2.63
N ILE A 168 8.94 -3.99 1.66
CA ILE A 168 8.40 -5.28 1.17
C ILE A 168 8.60 -5.41 -0.34
N ASN A 169 8.93 -6.62 -0.78
CA ASN A 169 9.23 -6.91 -2.19
C ASN A 169 7.94 -7.01 -3.02
N LEU A 170 7.76 -6.11 -3.96
CA LEU A 170 6.66 -6.08 -4.95
C LEU A 170 7.14 -6.34 -6.38
N ASP A 171 8.40 -6.76 -6.57
CA ASP A 171 8.93 -7.07 -7.89
C ASP A 171 8.09 -8.11 -8.60
N GLY A 172 7.71 -7.83 -9.84
CA GLY A 172 6.89 -8.76 -10.63
C GLY A 172 5.39 -8.69 -10.35
N ALA A 173 4.89 -7.91 -9.38
CA ALA A 173 3.47 -7.78 -9.07
C ALA A 173 2.60 -7.45 -10.30
N PHE A 174 3.09 -6.58 -11.20
CA PHE A 174 2.40 -6.28 -12.46
C PHE A 174 2.25 -7.48 -13.41
N GLY A 175 3.16 -8.44 -13.35
CA GLY A 175 3.08 -9.68 -14.12
C GLY A 175 2.07 -10.67 -13.55
N VAL A 176 1.90 -10.67 -12.22
CA VAL A 176 0.99 -11.57 -11.49
C VAL A 176 -0.45 -11.08 -11.54
N LEU A 177 -0.67 -9.76 -11.36
CA LEU A 177 -2.02 -9.20 -11.35
C LEU A 177 -2.66 -9.21 -12.75
N PRO A 178 -3.91 -9.70 -12.88
CA PRO A 178 -4.68 -9.58 -14.12
C PRO A 178 -5.11 -8.12 -14.35
N ASN A 179 -5.23 -7.72 -15.62
CA ASN A 179 -5.87 -6.47 -15.99
C ASN A 179 -7.38 -6.69 -16.06
N VAL A 180 -8.15 -5.98 -15.25
CA VAL A 180 -9.59 -6.14 -15.09
C VAL A 180 -10.32 -4.81 -15.19
N ALA A 181 -11.59 -4.85 -15.56
CA ALA A 181 -12.50 -3.73 -15.37
C ALA A 181 -12.99 -3.73 -13.92
N TRP A 182 -13.03 -2.55 -13.30
CA TRP A 182 -13.62 -2.34 -11.98
C TRP A 182 -14.97 -1.69 -12.13
N ASP A 183 -16.02 -2.32 -11.63
CA ASP A 183 -17.38 -1.77 -11.68
C ASP A 183 -17.63 -0.70 -10.59
N GLU A 184 -18.85 -0.18 -10.54
CA GLU A 184 -19.27 0.82 -9.53
C GLU A 184 -19.28 0.27 -8.09
N PHE A 185 -19.30 -1.04 -7.90
CA PHE A 185 -19.23 -1.71 -6.61
C PHE A 185 -17.81 -2.16 -6.23
N ALA A 186 -16.82 -1.69 -7.00
CA ALA A 186 -15.42 -2.09 -6.86
C ALA A 186 -15.15 -3.59 -7.08
N LYS A 187 -16.03 -4.28 -7.80
CA LYS A 187 -15.84 -5.70 -8.18
C LYS A 187 -15.03 -5.78 -9.47
N PRO A 188 -14.07 -6.71 -9.55
CA PRO A 188 -13.31 -6.96 -10.76
C PRO A 188 -14.13 -7.78 -11.76
N VAL A 189 -14.15 -7.34 -13.01
CA VAL A 189 -14.81 -8.03 -14.13
C VAL A 189 -13.81 -8.29 -15.24
N GLU A 190 -13.79 -9.48 -15.80
CA GLU A 190 -12.91 -9.82 -16.91
C GLU A 190 -13.29 -9.06 -18.18
N LEU A 191 -12.30 -8.40 -18.80
CA LEU A 191 -12.50 -7.68 -20.07
C LEU A 191 -12.93 -8.60 -21.21
N GLU A 192 -12.53 -9.86 -21.19
CA GLU A 192 -12.94 -10.90 -22.13
C GLU A 192 -14.42 -11.16 -22.01
N TRP A 193 -14.90 -11.41 -20.78
CA TRP A 193 -16.33 -11.63 -20.52
C TRP A 193 -17.20 -10.44 -20.99
N LEU A 194 -16.75 -9.21 -20.72
CA LEU A 194 -17.46 -8.01 -21.17
C LEU A 194 -17.56 -7.95 -22.70
N ARG A 195 -16.50 -8.30 -23.43
CA ARG A 195 -16.50 -8.30 -24.90
C ARG A 195 -17.42 -9.39 -25.46
N GLU A 196 -17.37 -10.59 -24.92
CA GLU A 196 -18.18 -11.71 -25.38
C GLU A 196 -19.68 -11.50 -25.15
N ASN A 197 -20.02 -10.80 -24.07
CA ASN A 197 -21.41 -10.53 -23.68
C ASN A 197 -21.89 -9.12 -24.04
N GLU A 198 -21.10 -8.32 -24.74
CA GLU A 198 -21.34 -6.88 -24.98
C GLU A 198 -22.73 -6.61 -25.56
N ILE A 199 -23.14 -7.35 -26.59
CA ILE A 199 -24.44 -7.15 -27.27
C ILE A 199 -25.59 -7.42 -26.29
N PHE A 200 -25.53 -8.56 -25.58
CA PHE A 200 -26.55 -8.92 -24.61
C PHE A 200 -26.65 -7.87 -23.49
N LEU A 201 -25.52 -7.52 -22.89
CA LEU A 201 -25.46 -6.59 -21.77
C LEU A 201 -26.01 -5.21 -22.15
N LYS A 202 -25.64 -4.70 -23.32
CA LYS A 202 -26.11 -3.38 -23.80
C LYS A 202 -27.60 -3.39 -24.18
N MET A 203 -28.06 -4.44 -24.85
CA MET A 203 -29.45 -4.51 -25.30
C MET A 203 -30.43 -4.82 -24.16
N SER A 204 -30.00 -5.56 -23.14
CA SER A 204 -30.80 -5.83 -21.94
C SER A 204 -30.75 -4.69 -20.91
N GLY A 205 -29.87 -3.70 -21.09
CA GLY A 205 -29.66 -2.64 -20.10
C GLY A 205 -28.86 -3.08 -18.87
N ALA A 206 -28.21 -4.26 -18.90
CA ALA A 206 -27.44 -4.82 -17.79
C ALA A 206 -25.93 -4.55 -17.90
N TYR A 207 -25.51 -3.64 -18.80
CA TYR A 207 -24.09 -3.31 -18.93
C TYR A 207 -23.62 -2.54 -17.68
N PRO A 208 -22.58 -3.04 -16.96
CA PRO A 208 -22.13 -2.44 -15.72
C PRO A 208 -21.48 -1.07 -15.96
N VAL A 209 -21.57 -0.18 -14.99
CA VAL A 209 -20.77 1.05 -14.99
C VAL A 209 -19.32 0.68 -14.67
N ILE A 210 -18.40 0.96 -15.59
CA ILE A 210 -16.98 0.69 -15.42
C ILE A 210 -16.29 1.94 -14.89
N SER A 211 -15.80 1.87 -13.67
CA SER A 211 -15.10 2.97 -12.99
C SER A 211 -13.62 3.10 -13.42
N SER A 212 -12.98 1.99 -13.76
CA SER A 212 -11.59 1.97 -14.25
C SER A 212 -11.23 0.62 -14.86
N VAL A 213 -10.13 0.60 -15.61
CA VAL A 213 -9.46 -0.63 -16.08
C VAL A 213 -8.02 -0.56 -15.61
N ASP A 214 -7.64 -1.44 -14.69
CA ASP A 214 -6.27 -1.46 -14.13
C ASP A 214 -5.98 -2.84 -13.51
N LYS A 215 -4.70 -3.15 -13.37
CA LYS A 215 -4.22 -4.29 -12.60
C LYS A 215 -4.28 -4.03 -11.09
N PHE A 216 -4.06 -2.78 -10.66
CA PHE A 216 -4.11 -2.36 -9.26
C PHE A 216 -5.45 -1.72 -8.94
N PRO A 217 -6.12 -2.10 -7.85
CA PRO A 217 -7.35 -1.43 -7.41
C PRO A 217 -7.06 -0.05 -6.83
N ARG A 218 -8.12 0.72 -6.59
CA ARG A 218 -8.04 2.00 -5.89
C ARG A 218 -7.97 1.76 -4.38
N PHE A 219 -7.25 2.63 -3.67
CA PHE A 219 -7.06 2.57 -2.22
C PHE A 219 -8.41 2.47 -1.47
N LEU A 220 -9.35 3.39 -1.77
CA LEU A 220 -10.66 3.45 -1.09
C LEU A 220 -11.57 2.25 -1.36
N ASN A 221 -11.29 1.43 -2.36
CA ASN A 221 -12.06 0.21 -2.62
C ASN A 221 -11.75 -0.90 -1.60
N HIS A 222 -10.63 -0.80 -0.89
CA HIS A 222 -10.12 -1.84 0.01
C HIS A 222 -9.77 -1.34 1.40
N ILE A 223 -9.46 -0.05 1.54
CA ILE A 223 -8.92 0.52 2.78
C ILE A 223 -9.86 1.59 3.31
N ILE A 224 -10.25 1.47 4.56
CA ILE A 224 -10.93 2.52 5.32
C ILE A 224 -9.84 3.37 5.97
N PRO A 225 -9.66 4.64 5.52
CA PRO A 225 -8.65 5.53 6.11
C PRO A 225 -9.06 5.99 7.51
N ASP A 226 -8.12 6.62 8.22
CA ASP A 226 -8.41 7.35 9.46
C ASP A 226 -9.32 8.57 9.21
N ASP A 227 -10.12 8.95 10.19
CA ASP A 227 -11.10 10.07 10.09
C ASP A 227 -10.46 11.41 9.74
N SER A 228 -9.18 11.61 9.99
CA SER A 228 -8.43 12.82 9.64
C SER A 228 -7.90 12.84 8.20
N VAL A 229 -8.03 11.73 7.46
CA VAL A 229 -7.59 11.62 6.06
C VAL A 229 -8.69 12.06 5.11
N ARG A 230 -8.34 12.89 4.12
CA ARG A 230 -9.26 13.33 3.09
C ARG A 230 -8.74 12.94 1.71
N ILE A 231 -9.49 12.13 0.97
CA ILE A 231 -9.22 11.75 -0.42
C ILE A 231 -10.45 12.16 -1.22
N LEU A 232 -10.33 13.26 -1.98
CA LEU A 232 -11.48 13.91 -2.64
C LEU A 232 -11.91 13.20 -3.94
N ASP A 233 -11.03 12.35 -4.48
CA ASP A 233 -11.30 11.54 -5.67
C ASP A 233 -10.61 10.18 -5.52
N ALA A 234 -11.39 9.10 -5.45
CA ALA A 234 -10.89 7.75 -5.27
C ALA A 234 -9.89 7.32 -6.35
N ALA A 235 -10.01 7.85 -7.58
CA ALA A 235 -9.11 7.54 -8.68
C ALA A 235 -7.67 8.03 -8.46
N LYS A 236 -7.44 8.91 -7.47
CA LYS A 236 -6.14 9.54 -7.23
C LYS A 236 -5.18 8.73 -6.38
N VAL A 237 -5.65 7.71 -5.70
CA VAL A 237 -4.80 6.89 -4.82
C VAL A 237 -4.90 5.42 -5.21
N ARG A 238 -3.77 4.83 -5.57
CA ARG A 238 -3.66 3.40 -5.87
C ARG A 238 -3.49 2.60 -4.58
N MET A 239 -4.08 1.40 -4.51
CA MET A 239 -3.83 0.48 -3.40
C MET A 239 -2.32 0.13 -3.32
N GLY A 240 -1.81 -0.08 -2.12
CA GLY A 240 -0.38 -0.16 -1.84
C GLY A 240 0.26 1.20 -1.55
N ALA A 241 -0.49 2.31 -1.67
CA ALA A 241 -0.10 3.59 -1.08
C ALA A 241 -0.30 3.57 0.44
N GLN A 242 0.52 4.32 1.18
CA GLN A 242 0.36 4.54 2.61
C GLN A 242 0.02 6.01 2.87
N ILE A 243 -1.15 6.25 3.45
CA ILE A 243 -1.68 7.59 3.68
C ILE A 243 -1.71 7.84 5.19
N ALA A 244 -0.82 8.70 5.66
CA ALA A 244 -0.75 9.04 7.08
C ALA A 244 -1.88 9.99 7.50
N ASN A 245 -2.21 9.95 8.80
CA ASN A 245 -3.23 10.79 9.41
C ASN A 245 -3.02 12.28 9.12
N GLY A 246 -4.10 13.00 8.85
CA GLY A 246 -4.10 14.41 8.50
C GLY A 246 -3.70 14.71 7.04
N THR A 247 -3.46 13.71 6.21
CA THR A 247 -3.16 13.90 4.78
C THR A 247 -4.43 14.27 4.01
N THR A 248 -4.33 15.28 3.15
CA THR A 248 -5.38 15.63 2.19
C THR A 248 -4.88 15.40 0.77
N VAL A 249 -5.63 14.63 -0.02
CA VAL A 249 -5.39 14.40 -1.46
C VAL A 249 -6.48 15.11 -2.24
N MET A 250 -6.11 16.18 -2.93
CA MET A 250 -7.02 17.00 -3.73
C MET A 250 -7.40 16.31 -5.05
N PRO A 251 -8.50 16.66 -5.69
CA PRO A 251 -8.82 16.20 -7.03
C PRO A 251 -7.88 16.83 -8.08
N GLY A 252 -8.14 16.61 -9.36
CA GLY A 252 -7.38 17.22 -10.43
C GLY A 252 -6.05 16.54 -10.70
N ALA A 253 -4.94 17.24 -10.51
CA ALA A 253 -3.59 16.75 -10.86
C ALA A 253 -2.96 15.80 -9.85
N SER A 254 -3.60 15.55 -8.71
CA SER A 254 -3.08 14.64 -7.68
C SER A 254 -3.01 13.20 -8.17
N TYR A 255 -1.98 12.49 -7.76
CA TYR A 255 -1.89 11.04 -7.92
C TYR A 255 -0.85 10.46 -6.98
N ILE A 256 -1.24 9.45 -6.20
CA ILE A 256 -0.33 8.68 -5.35
C ILE A 256 -0.29 7.24 -5.83
N ASN A 257 0.89 6.79 -6.23
CA ASN A 257 1.10 5.44 -6.74
C ASN A 257 1.33 4.43 -5.60
N PHE A 258 1.33 3.12 -5.92
CA PHE A 258 1.63 2.07 -4.95
C PHE A 258 3.07 2.19 -4.42
N ASN A 259 3.31 1.65 -3.22
CA ASN A 259 4.59 1.73 -2.49
C ASN A 259 5.09 3.18 -2.29
N ALA A 260 4.18 4.15 -2.38
CA ALA A 260 4.43 5.57 -2.15
C ALA A 260 3.47 6.09 -1.08
N GLY A 261 3.78 7.24 -0.49
CA GLY A 261 2.86 7.79 0.51
C GLY A 261 3.45 8.91 1.35
N THR A 262 2.77 9.16 2.47
CA THR A 262 3.06 10.26 3.41
C THR A 262 3.42 9.71 4.78
N THR A 263 4.25 10.44 5.54
CA THR A 263 4.67 10.04 6.89
C THR A 263 4.04 10.88 8.00
N GLY A 264 3.07 11.72 7.65
CA GLY A 264 2.33 12.59 8.56
C GLY A 264 1.38 13.46 7.75
N LYS A 265 0.88 14.52 8.35
CA LYS A 265 -0.01 15.52 7.75
C LYS A 265 0.63 16.18 6.53
N VAL A 266 0.06 16.01 5.33
CA VAL A 266 0.59 16.50 4.05
C VAL A 266 -0.57 16.97 3.16
N MET A 267 -0.35 18.05 2.39
CA MET A 267 -1.24 18.45 1.30
C MET A 267 -0.71 17.89 -0.02
N ILE A 268 -1.54 17.17 -0.77
CA ILE A 268 -1.19 16.60 -2.08
C ILE A 268 -2.12 17.16 -3.15
N GLU A 269 -1.57 18.00 -4.02
CA GLU A 269 -2.22 18.52 -5.23
C GLU A 269 -1.47 18.13 -6.51
N GLY A 270 -0.38 17.38 -6.37
CA GLY A 270 0.50 16.94 -7.44
C GLY A 270 0.73 15.44 -7.47
N ARG A 271 1.68 15.00 -8.30
CA ARG A 271 2.01 13.58 -8.52
C ARG A 271 3.07 13.09 -7.57
N VAL A 272 2.74 12.06 -6.80
CA VAL A 272 3.62 11.27 -5.96
C VAL A 272 3.83 9.91 -6.65
N SER A 273 4.95 9.75 -7.33
CA SER A 273 5.25 8.56 -8.13
C SER A 273 5.54 7.34 -7.25
N SER A 274 5.62 6.16 -7.86
CA SER A 274 5.94 4.91 -7.18
C SER A 274 7.21 5.03 -6.32
N SER A 275 7.16 4.48 -5.12
CA SER A 275 8.23 4.49 -4.12
C SER A 275 8.66 5.88 -3.61
N VAL A 276 7.87 6.92 -3.83
CA VAL A 276 8.13 8.26 -3.26
C VAL A 276 7.57 8.35 -1.84
N ILE A 277 8.37 8.89 -0.93
CA ILE A 277 7.94 9.17 0.45
C ILE A 277 7.94 10.69 0.67
N VAL A 278 6.83 11.21 1.22
CA VAL A 278 6.65 12.63 1.52
C VAL A 278 6.55 12.84 3.03
N GLY A 279 7.43 13.69 3.56
CA GLY A 279 7.53 14.01 4.99
C GLY A 279 6.41 14.93 5.48
N GLU A 280 6.14 14.82 6.77
CA GLU A 280 5.12 15.61 7.48
C GLU A 280 5.25 17.12 7.26
N GLY A 281 4.14 17.83 7.16
CA GLY A 281 4.07 19.29 6.99
C GLY A 281 4.42 19.77 5.58
N THR A 282 4.63 18.85 4.64
CA THR A 282 4.98 19.18 3.25
C THR A 282 3.73 19.48 2.43
N ASP A 283 3.87 20.43 1.51
CA ASP A 283 2.84 20.84 0.56
C ASP A 283 3.32 20.53 -0.87
N ILE A 284 2.58 19.67 -1.57
CA ILE A 284 2.82 19.31 -2.97
C ILE A 284 1.83 20.08 -3.83
N GLY A 285 2.24 21.23 -4.32
CA GLY A 285 1.39 22.17 -5.07
C GLY A 285 0.81 21.59 -6.36
N GLY A 286 -0.24 22.26 -6.85
CA GLY A 286 -1.02 21.82 -8.01
C GLY A 286 -0.19 21.49 -9.23
N GLY A 287 -0.27 20.25 -9.72
CA GLY A 287 0.49 19.76 -10.87
C GLY A 287 1.99 19.55 -10.63
N ALA A 288 2.49 19.78 -9.42
CA ALA A 288 3.88 19.42 -9.08
C ALA A 288 4.11 17.91 -9.27
N SER A 289 5.30 17.52 -9.70
CA SER A 289 5.61 16.13 -10.05
C SER A 289 6.91 15.66 -9.40
N ILE A 290 6.78 14.69 -8.49
CA ILE A 290 7.94 13.98 -7.94
C ILE A 290 8.20 12.77 -8.82
N LEU A 291 9.40 12.66 -9.40
CA LEU A 291 9.74 11.60 -10.34
C LEU A 291 9.87 10.25 -9.63
N GLY A 292 9.44 9.19 -10.32
CA GLY A 292 9.62 7.82 -9.86
C GLY A 292 10.95 7.23 -10.34
N VAL A 293 11.28 6.05 -9.81
CA VAL A 293 12.53 5.30 -10.06
C VAL A 293 12.85 5.14 -11.54
N LEU A 294 11.84 4.96 -12.40
CA LEU A 294 12.03 4.77 -13.87
C LEU A 294 12.08 6.07 -14.66
N SER A 295 11.79 7.22 -14.05
CA SER A 295 11.55 8.47 -14.77
C SER A 295 12.71 9.46 -14.73
N GLY A 296 13.93 9.03 -14.39
CA GLY A 296 15.12 9.90 -14.44
C GLY A 296 15.82 10.10 -13.09
N THR A 297 15.80 9.12 -12.22
CA THR A 297 16.44 9.16 -10.89
C THR A 297 17.58 8.15 -10.74
N SER A 298 18.21 7.73 -11.83
CA SER A 298 19.28 6.71 -11.82
C SER A 298 18.96 5.45 -10.99
N GLY A 299 17.67 5.10 -10.88
CA GLY A 299 17.20 3.93 -10.11
C GLY A 299 16.97 4.16 -8.62
N ASN A 300 17.21 5.37 -8.10
CA ASN A 300 17.02 5.67 -6.69
C ASN A 300 15.64 6.30 -6.40
N PRO A 301 14.88 5.79 -5.42
CA PRO A 301 13.59 6.36 -5.07
C PRO A 301 13.77 7.72 -4.36
N ILE A 302 12.90 8.69 -4.70
CA ILE A 302 12.92 10.03 -4.12
C ILE A 302 12.20 10.02 -2.78
N SER A 303 12.81 10.70 -1.78
CA SER A 303 12.12 11.15 -0.57
C SER A 303 12.09 12.68 -0.55
N VAL A 304 10.98 13.24 -0.12
CA VAL A 304 10.84 14.66 0.20
C VAL A 304 10.73 14.77 1.71
N GLY A 305 11.59 15.57 2.31
CA GLY A 305 11.65 15.77 3.76
C GLY A 305 10.39 16.45 4.32
N LYS A 306 10.48 16.87 5.59
CA LYS A 306 9.39 17.54 6.30
C LYS A 306 9.34 19.02 5.95
N ARG A 307 8.14 19.61 6.02
CA ARG A 307 7.91 21.07 5.86
C ARG A 307 8.48 21.64 4.55
N CYS A 308 8.44 20.81 3.50
CA CYS A 308 8.83 21.24 2.16
C CYS A 308 7.64 21.85 1.41
N LEU A 309 7.95 22.67 0.39
CA LEU A 309 6.97 23.20 -0.55
C LEU A 309 7.44 22.89 -1.97
N LEU A 310 6.65 22.12 -2.71
CA LEU A 310 6.83 21.98 -4.15
C LEU A 310 5.81 22.89 -4.84
N GLY A 311 6.28 24.00 -5.41
CA GLY A 311 5.45 24.97 -6.09
C GLY A 311 4.69 24.35 -7.27
N ALA A 312 3.57 24.97 -7.65
CA ALA A 312 2.72 24.48 -8.72
C ALA A 312 3.51 24.20 -10.01
N ASN A 313 3.23 23.05 -10.67
CA ASN A 313 3.91 22.60 -11.89
C ASN A 313 5.44 22.46 -11.77
N SER A 314 6.00 22.37 -10.57
CA SER A 314 7.41 22.04 -10.40
C SER A 314 7.70 20.55 -10.66
N VAL A 315 8.94 20.23 -11.02
CA VAL A 315 9.40 18.86 -11.19
C VAL A 315 10.59 18.60 -10.27
N THR A 316 10.50 17.55 -9.45
CA THR A 316 11.55 17.15 -8.51
C THR A 316 12.10 15.79 -8.89
N GLY A 317 13.37 15.75 -9.30
CA GLY A 317 14.10 14.55 -9.70
C GLY A 317 15.27 14.19 -8.78
N ILE A 318 15.34 14.80 -7.59
CA ILE A 318 16.33 14.52 -6.54
C ILE A 318 15.63 14.40 -5.17
N PRO A 319 16.16 13.61 -4.23
CA PRO A 319 15.70 13.65 -2.85
C PRO A 319 15.94 15.03 -2.21
N LEU A 320 14.96 15.49 -1.44
CA LEU A 320 15.03 16.74 -0.69
C LEU A 320 15.09 16.46 0.83
N GLY A 321 15.95 17.19 1.53
CA GLY A 321 15.91 17.22 2.99
C GLY A 321 14.73 18.05 3.53
N ASP A 322 14.74 18.33 4.82
CA ASP A 322 13.72 19.13 5.49
C ASP A 322 13.75 20.61 5.07
N ASP A 323 12.61 21.29 5.19
CA ASP A 323 12.47 22.74 4.98
C ASP A 323 12.89 23.23 3.57
N CYS A 324 12.81 22.36 2.55
CA CYS A 324 13.15 22.70 1.18
C CYS A 324 11.97 23.31 0.43
N ILE A 325 12.27 24.21 -0.51
CA ILE A 325 11.29 24.82 -1.42
C ILE A 325 11.77 24.65 -2.86
N VAL A 326 10.87 24.25 -3.74
CA VAL A 326 11.06 24.28 -5.20
C VAL A 326 10.04 25.26 -5.75
N ASP A 327 10.46 26.36 -6.36
CA ASP A 327 9.54 27.36 -6.92
C ASP A 327 8.69 26.75 -8.04
N GLY A 328 7.49 27.32 -8.26
CA GLY A 328 6.57 26.88 -9.31
C GLY A 328 7.17 26.95 -10.71
N GLY A 329 6.79 25.98 -11.55
CA GLY A 329 7.16 25.94 -12.98
C GLY A 329 8.61 25.57 -13.26
N ILE A 330 9.42 25.19 -12.27
CA ILE A 330 10.83 24.81 -12.48
C ILE A 330 11.05 23.31 -12.37
N ALA A 331 12.08 22.80 -13.03
CA ALA A 331 12.48 21.39 -12.98
C ALA A 331 13.87 21.25 -12.37
N ILE A 332 13.96 20.52 -11.26
CA ILE A 332 15.22 20.15 -10.62
C ILE A 332 15.48 18.66 -10.87
N LEU A 333 16.35 18.38 -11.85
CA LEU A 333 16.77 17.03 -12.23
C LEU A 333 18.21 16.79 -11.77
N GLU A 334 18.63 15.52 -11.69
CA GLU A 334 19.98 15.14 -11.21
C GLU A 334 21.11 15.95 -11.86
N GLY A 335 21.03 16.20 -13.17
CA GLY A 335 22.04 16.93 -13.93
C GLY A 335 21.91 18.45 -13.93
N THR A 336 20.85 19.02 -13.35
CA THR A 336 20.61 20.46 -13.30
C THR A 336 21.76 21.15 -12.59
N LYS A 337 22.36 22.16 -13.22
CA LYS A 337 23.41 22.98 -12.58
C LYS A 337 22.77 24.07 -11.77
N VAL A 338 23.09 24.11 -10.48
CA VAL A 338 22.54 25.04 -9.48
C VAL A 338 23.66 25.94 -8.96
N TYR A 339 23.48 27.23 -9.09
CA TYR A 339 24.38 28.24 -8.54
C TYR A 339 23.98 28.61 -7.11
N ILE A 340 24.96 28.71 -6.21
CA ILE A 340 24.78 29.10 -4.82
C ILE A 340 25.83 30.18 -4.49
N ASP A 341 25.39 31.41 -4.20
CA ASP A 341 26.29 32.48 -3.85
C ASP A 341 27.00 32.25 -2.49
N GLU A 342 28.08 32.93 -2.24
CA GLU A 342 28.92 32.77 -1.04
C GLU A 342 28.14 32.94 0.27
N LYS A 343 27.23 33.94 0.33
CA LYS A 343 26.40 34.19 1.49
C LYS A 343 25.50 33.00 1.80
N ASN A 344 24.84 32.45 0.77
CA ASN A 344 23.97 31.30 0.93
C ASN A 344 24.77 30.02 1.22
N ARG A 345 25.95 29.81 0.65
CA ARG A 345 26.85 28.70 1.01
C ARG A 345 27.19 28.72 2.50
N THR A 346 27.54 29.88 3.04
CA THR A 346 27.83 30.06 4.47
C THR A 346 26.62 29.79 5.36
N LEU A 347 25.41 30.15 4.92
CA LEU A 347 24.19 29.91 5.68
C LEU A 347 23.78 28.42 5.63
N LEU A 348 23.85 27.81 4.47
CA LEU A 348 23.48 26.41 4.25
C LEU A 348 24.45 25.44 4.94
N SER A 349 25.76 25.78 5.03
CA SER A 349 26.74 24.96 5.74
C SER A 349 26.44 24.84 7.24
N LYS A 350 25.80 25.85 7.86
CA LYS A 350 25.41 25.78 9.26
C LYS A 350 24.36 24.74 9.57
N ILE A 351 23.46 24.46 8.62
CA ILE A 351 22.37 23.51 8.79
C ILE A 351 22.68 22.16 8.11
N ASN A 352 23.73 22.10 7.30
CA ASN A 352 24.22 20.88 6.64
C ASN A 352 25.71 20.67 6.93
N PRO A 353 26.13 20.44 8.19
CA PRO A 353 27.53 20.44 8.60
C PRO A 353 28.38 19.34 7.95
N ASN A 354 27.74 18.29 7.42
CA ASN A 354 28.42 17.19 6.75
C ASN A 354 28.63 17.41 5.25
N PHE A 355 28.17 18.56 4.70
CA PHE A 355 28.33 18.88 3.28
C PHE A 355 29.26 20.09 3.12
N ASP A 356 30.25 19.93 2.25
CA ASP A 356 31.25 20.97 2.00
C ASP A 356 30.86 21.88 0.82
N PHE A 357 30.37 23.09 1.14
CA PHE A 357 29.94 24.07 0.15
C PHE A 357 31.13 24.87 -0.45
N LYS A 358 32.11 24.16 -1.07
CA LYS A 358 33.31 24.83 -1.66
C LYS A 358 33.05 25.51 -3.00
N ASN A 359 32.16 24.91 -3.82
CA ASN A 359 31.92 25.35 -5.18
C ASN A 359 30.76 26.35 -5.23
N GLU A 360 30.72 27.17 -6.29
CA GLU A 360 29.57 28.02 -6.58
C GLU A 360 28.49 27.33 -7.37
N ILE A 361 28.86 26.30 -8.16
CA ILE A 361 27.95 25.55 -9.03
C ILE A 361 28.03 24.07 -8.66
N TYR A 362 26.88 23.46 -8.41
CA TYR A 362 26.69 22.05 -8.11
C TYR A 362 25.76 21.41 -9.13
N LYS A 363 25.93 20.12 -9.41
CA LYS A 363 24.84 19.35 -10.01
C LYS A 363 23.79 19.09 -8.92
N ALA A 364 22.50 19.16 -9.25
CA ALA A 364 21.45 19.01 -8.24
C ALA A 364 21.53 17.67 -7.47
N LYS A 365 22.00 16.58 -8.08
CA LYS A 365 22.24 15.31 -7.39
C LYS A 365 23.25 15.42 -6.23
N GLU A 366 24.18 16.36 -6.28
CA GLU A 366 25.17 16.59 -5.22
C GLU A 366 24.51 17.29 -4.00
N LEU A 367 23.39 17.99 -4.22
CA LEU A 367 22.61 18.68 -3.22
C LEU A 367 21.46 17.81 -2.66
N ALA A 368 21.38 16.53 -3.05
CA ALA A 368 20.35 15.61 -2.60
C ALA A 368 20.38 15.44 -1.08
N ASN A 369 19.19 15.34 -0.46
CA ASN A 369 18.97 15.20 0.98
C ASN A 369 19.48 16.36 1.86
N LEU A 370 19.95 17.47 1.29
CA LEU A 370 20.32 18.65 2.06
C LEU A 370 19.08 19.42 2.50
N ASN A 371 19.14 19.97 3.71
CA ASN A 371 18.05 20.73 4.33
C ASN A 371 18.05 22.19 3.90
N GLY A 372 16.87 22.81 3.90
CA GLY A 372 16.69 24.26 3.78
C GLY A 372 17.03 24.85 2.42
N LEU A 373 17.08 24.05 1.37
CA LEU A 373 17.34 24.53 0.00
C LEU A 373 16.09 25.16 -0.60
N HIS A 374 16.21 26.41 -1.08
CA HIS A 374 15.18 27.06 -1.86
C HIS A 374 15.66 27.21 -3.32
N PHE A 375 15.17 26.33 -4.18
CA PHE A 375 15.47 26.32 -5.61
C PHE A 375 14.61 27.34 -6.35
N ARG A 376 15.27 28.15 -7.20
CA ARG A 376 14.68 29.22 -8.00
C ARG A 376 15.34 29.31 -9.36
N GLN A 377 14.61 29.84 -10.33
CA GLN A 377 15.17 30.23 -11.60
C GLN A 377 15.24 31.76 -11.70
N ASN A 378 16.41 32.30 -12.04
CA ASN A 378 16.56 33.70 -12.34
C ASN A 378 15.84 34.01 -13.67
N SER A 379 14.79 34.83 -13.62
CA SER A 379 13.93 35.10 -14.79
C SER A 379 14.63 35.91 -15.91
N GLN A 380 15.76 36.59 -15.62
CA GLN A 380 16.54 37.34 -16.60
C GLN A 380 17.56 36.44 -17.34
N THR A 381 18.21 35.55 -16.61
CA THR A 381 19.32 34.74 -17.13
C THR A 381 18.97 33.30 -17.39
N GLY A 382 17.84 32.81 -16.85
CA GLY A 382 17.46 31.39 -16.87
C GLY A 382 18.30 30.53 -15.92
N GLN A 383 19.27 31.09 -15.18
CA GLN A 383 20.14 30.35 -14.28
C GLN A 383 19.36 29.76 -13.11
N MET A 384 19.53 28.46 -12.87
CA MET A 384 19.01 27.82 -11.67
C MET A 384 19.87 28.17 -10.47
N THR A 385 19.24 28.61 -9.39
CA THR A 385 19.91 29.05 -8.15
C THR A 385 19.32 28.32 -6.95
N ALA A 386 20.11 28.21 -5.88
CA ALA A 386 19.59 27.81 -4.58
C ALA A 386 20.05 28.79 -3.48
N SER A 387 19.17 29.03 -2.53
CA SER A 387 19.44 29.88 -1.36
C SER A 387 18.91 29.20 -0.10
N LEU A 388 19.25 29.71 1.07
CA LEU A 388 18.61 29.25 2.30
C LEU A 388 17.12 29.61 2.28
N SER A 389 16.27 28.61 2.51
CA SER A 389 14.82 28.79 2.69
C SER A 389 14.55 29.67 3.91
N LYS A 390 13.78 30.73 3.74
CA LYS A 390 13.39 31.66 4.80
C LYS A 390 11.94 31.53 5.24
N LYS A 391 11.13 30.75 4.49
CA LYS A 391 9.73 30.56 4.78
C LYS A 391 9.54 29.29 5.60
N ALA A 392 8.87 29.39 6.75
CA ALA A 392 8.24 28.25 7.37
C ALA A 392 7.01 27.87 6.54
N VAL A 393 7.03 26.70 5.93
CA VAL A 393 5.85 26.13 5.25
C VAL A 393 4.83 25.82 6.34
N LYS A 394 3.64 26.40 6.24
CA LYS A 394 2.53 26.14 7.16
C LYS A 394 1.34 25.68 6.33
N LEU A 395 0.89 24.46 6.56
CA LEU A 395 -0.35 23.96 6.00
C LEU A 395 -1.52 24.77 6.58
N ASN A 396 -2.53 25.03 5.74
CA ASN A 396 -3.74 25.68 6.21
C ASN A 396 -4.45 24.77 7.22
N LYS A 397 -4.70 25.26 8.44
CA LYS A 397 -5.30 24.48 9.52
C LYS A 397 -6.75 24.08 9.23
N ASP A 398 -7.44 24.85 8.40
CA ASP A 398 -8.86 24.61 8.09
C ASP A 398 -9.06 23.54 7.01
N LEU A 399 -7.98 23.11 6.34
CA LEU A 399 -8.02 22.09 5.28
C LEU A 399 -7.59 20.70 5.77
N HIS A 400 -7.23 20.57 7.04
CA HIS A 400 -6.69 19.33 7.61
C HIS A 400 -7.37 18.93 8.90
#